data_621fd16916e42c50b0d3881d70a99ab6
#
_entry.id   621fd16916e42c50b0d3881d70a99ab6
#
_cell.length_a   1.000
_cell.length_b   1.000
_cell.length_c   1.000
_cell.angle_alpha   90.00
_cell.angle_beta   90.00
_cell.angle_gamma   90.00
#
_symmetry.space_group_name_H-M   'P 1'
#
loop_
_entity.id
_entity.type
_entity.pdbx_description
1 polymer ?
#
loop_
_entity_poly.entity_id
_entity_poly.type
_entity_poly.pdbx_seq_one_letter_code
_entity_poly.pdbx_strand_id
1 'polypeptide(L)'
;MKVLIYIYVVFILFGCVDSNRPNRRFPNSQQEDFDNMLAQNNKKHYNIGNKILEKEFNDSVKMAIGEYMDSVRLFVNWEARIKNINSSETGNSSVALSFELQYTPEEYREVTFEVDYVLPKDSLQKDKIYNTVKNLSNYSTVYFDGFIRRKANGEAHYGSYSDDLMHSYSMFKFFIVDINTTSKGDSLSNNLQRAVDLSYQAIEPLELNFKHKISKKESTNRVEKLAPQFNAAKEVLTSEEKMYIDRLTQAITYNFLYAQ
;
A
#
# COMPACT_ATOMS: atom_id res chain seq x y z
N MET A 1 -26.76 -48.01 24.86
CA MET A 1 -25.28 -47.90 24.80
C MET A 1 -24.76 -47.84 23.37
N LYS A 2 -25.54 -47.40 22.36
CA LYS A 2 -25.10 -47.25 20.94
C LYS A 2 -25.13 -45.82 20.43
N VAL A 3 -25.56 -44.84 21.22
CA VAL A 3 -25.67 -43.43 20.82
C VAL A 3 -24.41 -42.60 21.18
N LEU A 4 -23.61 -43.09 22.13
CA LEU A 4 -22.40 -42.36 22.58
C LEU A 4 -21.17 -42.50 21.66
N ILE A 5 -21.19 -43.46 20.73
CA ILE A 5 -20.05 -43.69 19.80
C ILE A 5 -20.11 -42.74 18.59
N TYR A 6 -21.30 -42.26 18.22
CA TYR A 6 -21.42 -41.35 17.07
C TYR A 6 -20.98 -39.90 17.32
N ILE A 7 -20.95 -39.48 18.59
CA ILE A 7 -20.52 -38.11 18.94
C ILE A 7 -19.01 -37.99 18.95
N TYR A 8 -18.26 -39.10 19.17
CA TYR A 8 -16.80 -39.07 19.16
C TYR A 8 -16.15 -39.05 17.75
N VAL A 9 -16.85 -39.52 16.72
CA VAL A 9 -16.36 -39.57 15.35
C VAL A 9 -16.49 -38.24 14.63
N VAL A 10 -17.45 -37.40 15.05
CA VAL A 10 -17.64 -36.06 14.43
C VAL A 10 -16.61 -35.04 14.92
N PHE A 11 -16.03 -35.23 16.13
CA PHE A 11 -15.00 -34.31 16.65
C PHE A 11 -13.57 -34.53 16.11
N ILE A 12 -13.31 -35.64 15.41
CA ILE A 12 -11.97 -35.95 14.84
C ILE A 12 -11.80 -35.38 13.42
N LEU A 13 -12.89 -34.94 12.77
CA LEU A 13 -12.82 -34.42 11.39
C LEU A 13 -12.63 -32.89 11.29
N PHE A 14 -12.59 -32.18 12.42
CA PHE A 14 -12.35 -30.72 12.45
C PHE A 14 -10.97 -30.33 12.98
N GLY A 15 -10.05 -31.27 13.10
CA GLY A 15 -8.76 -31.07 13.74
C GLY A 15 -7.55 -31.14 12.82
N CYS A 16 -7.66 -30.83 11.54
CA CYS A 16 -6.51 -30.50 10.71
C CYS A 16 -6.46 -28.98 10.47
N VAL A 17 -6.30 -28.22 11.51
CA VAL A 17 -5.67 -26.91 11.43
C VAL A 17 -4.19 -27.20 11.13
N ASP A 18 -3.73 -26.78 9.96
CA ASP A 18 -2.34 -26.82 9.56
C ASP A 18 -1.48 -26.06 10.58
N SER A 19 -1.04 -26.78 11.64
CA SER A 19 -0.28 -26.24 12.77
C SER A 19 1.19 -25.97 12.46
N ASN A 20 1.58 -26.03 11.19
CA ASN A 20 2.96 -25.83 10.75
C ASN A 20 3.23 -24.47 10.10
N ARG A 21 2.27 -23.53 10.10
CA ARG A 21 2.60 -22.16 9.75
C ARG A 21 3.32 -21.50 10.93
N PRO A 22 4.54 -20.98 10.74
CA PRO A 22 5.14 -20.13 11.74
C PRO A 22 4.12 -19.03 12.05
N ASN A 23 3.89 -18.74 13.33
CA ASN A 23 3.01 -17.66 13.78
C ASN A 23 3.60 -16.33 13.31
N ARG A 24 3.43 -16.00 12.02
CA ARG A 24 3.82 -14.72 11.47
C ARG A 24 2.82 -13.70 12.02
N ARG A 25 3.30 -12.84 12.90
CA ARG A 25 2.52 -11.70 13.37
C ARG A 25 2.62 -10.65 12.28
N PHE A 26 1.55 -10.45 11.55
CA PHE A 26 1.46 -9.33 10.63
C PHE A 26 1.40 -8.01 11.40
N PRO A 27 2.06 -6.98 10.93
CA PRO A 27 1.98 -5.65 11.55
C PRO A 27 0.59 -5.03 11.41
N ASN A 28 -0.23 -5.50 10.46
CA ASN A 28 -1.60 -5.01 10.25
C ASN A 28 -2.49 -6.03 9.52
N SER A 29 -3.80 -5.83 9.62
CA SER A 29 -4.82 -6.69 9.02
C SER A 29 -4.82 -6.64 7.48
N GLN A 30 -4.49 -5.50 6.87
CA GLN A 30 -4.43 -5.39 5.40
C GLN A 30 -3.38 -6.34 4.82
N GLN A 31 -2.20 -6.42 5.45
CA GLN A 31 -1.13 -7.29 4.99
C GLN A 31 -1.47 -8.76 5.22
N GLU A 32 -2.16 -9.09 6.31
CA GLU A 32 -2.70 -10.42 6.59
C GLU A 32 -3.75 -10.83 5.55
N ASP A 33 -4.67 -9.94 5.20
CA ASP A 33 -5.69 -10.18 4.18
C ASP A 33 -5.06 -10.44 2.81
N PHE A 34 -4.00 -9.68 2.47
CA PHE A 34 -3.24 -9.89 1.25
C PHE A 34 -2.56 -11.27 1.20
N ASP A 35 -1.88 -11.66 2.28
CA ASP A 35 -1.26 -12.99 2.38
C ASP A 35 -2.29 -14.11 2.30
N ASN A 36 -3.43 -13.96 2.96
CA ASN A 36 -4.52 -14.92 2.90
C ASN A 36 -5.08 -15.08 1.48
N MET A 37 -5.24 -13.98 0.75
CA MET A 37 -5.65 -14.00 -0.65
C MET A 37 -4.64 -14.75 -1.52
N LEU A 38 -3.35 -14.52 -1.35
CA LEU A 38 -2.29 -15.22 -2.08
C LEU A 38 -2.25 -16.70 -1.72
N ALA A 39 -2.36 -17.06 -0.44
CA ALA A 39 -2.37 -18.44 0.02
C ALA A 39 -3.55 -19.25 -0.54
N GLN A 40 -4.74 -18.63 -0.63
CA GLN A 40 -5.91 -19.26 -1.25
C GLN A 40 -5.70 -19.52 -2.74
N ASN A 41 -5.07 -18.60 -3.44
CA ASN A 41 -4.76 -18.77 -4.87
C ASN A 41 -3.71 -19.87 -5.06
N ASN A 42 -2.67 -19.93 -4.25
CA ASN A 42 -1.62 -20.95 -4.40
C ASN A 42 -2.10 -22.36 -4.13
N LYS A 43 -3.06 -22.58 -3.22
CA LYS A 43 -3.69 -23.90 -3.03
C LYS A 43 -4.31 -24.46 -4.32
N LYS A 44 -4.76 -23.60 -5.22
CA LYS A 44 -5.30 -23.99 -6.54
C LYS A 44 -4.21 -24.43 -7.52
N HIS A 45 -2.97 -23.95 -7.34
CA HIS A 45 -1.85 -24.23 -8.24
C HIS A 45 -1.35 -25.67 -8.17
N TYR A 46 -1.36 -26.30 -7.01
CA TYR A 46 -0.82 -27.67 -6.81
C TYR A 46 -1.47 -28.76 -7.67
N ASN A 47 -2.59 -28.46 -8.32
CA ASN A 47 -3.33 -29.41 -9.15
C ASN A 47 -3.26 -29.10 -10.67
N ILE A 48 -2.38 -28.18 -11.09
CA ILE A 48 -2.29 -27.76 -12.50
C ILE A 48 -1.33 -28.67 -13.25
N GLY A 49 -1.87 -29.43 -14.19
CA GLY A 49 -1.15 -30.49 -14.90
C GLY A 49 -0.53 -30.07 -16.25
N ASN A 50 -0.68 -28.83 -16.71
CA ASN A 50 -0.12 -28.40 -18.00
C ASN A 50 0.20 -26.88 -18.04
N LYS A 51 1.12 -26.53 -18.96
CA LYS A 51 1.63 -25.14 -19.10
C LYS A 51 0.58 -24.09 -19.49
N ILE A 52 -0.49 -24.49 -20.18
CA ILE A 52 -1.56 -23.56 -20.58
C ILE A 52 -2.35 -23.13 -19.34
N LEU A 53 -2.79 -24.12 -18.55
CA LEU A 53 -3.50 -23.86 -17.29
C LEU A 53 -2.63 -23.13 -16.28
N GLU A 54 -1.32 -23.43 -16.27
CA GLU A 54 -0.35 -22.71 -15.43
C GLU A 54 -0.27 -21.23 -15.80
N LYS A 55 -0.25 -20.90 -17.10
CA LYS A 55 -0.27 -19.51 -17.56
C LYS A 55 -1.58 -18.81 -17.20
N GLU A 56 -2.73 -19.43 -17.47
CA GLU A 56 -4.04 -18.87 -17.10
C GLU A 56 -4.15 -18.62 -15.59
N PHE A 57 -3.62 -19.56 -14.80
CA PHE A 57 -3.56 -19.39 -13.36
C PHE A 57 -2.69 -18.19 -12.96
N ASN A 58 -1.48 -18.06 -13.51
CA ASN A 58 -0.59 -16.94 -13.21
C ASN A 58 -1.21 -15.59 -13.61
N ASP A 59 -1.90 -15.53 -14.74
CA ASP A 59 -2.62 -14.34 -15.18
C ASP A 59 -3.76 -14.00 -14.19
N SER A 60 -4.48 -15.02 -13.70
CA SER A 60 -5.55 -14.80 -12.71
C SER A 60 -5.02 -14.28 -11.36
N VAL A 61 -3.83 -14.75 -10.93
CA VAL A 61 -3.21 -14.25 -9.69
C VAL A 61 -2.67 -12.84 -9.86
N LYS A 62 -2.10 -12.50 -11.03
CA LYS A 62 -1.71 -11.12 -11.34
C LYS A 62 -2.91 -10.18 -11.25
N MET A 63 -4.05 -10.59 -11.83
CA MET A 63 -5.31 -9.82 -11.72
C MET A 63 -5.73 -9.65 -10.26
N ALA A 64 -5.76 -10.72 -9.48
CA ALA A 64 -6.15 -10.68 -8.07
C ALA A 64 -5.22 -9.75 -7.24
N ILE A 65 -3.92 -9.78 -7.50
CA ILE A 65 -2.97 -8.83 -6.88
C ILE A 65 -3.31 -7.40 -7.29
N GLY A 66 -3.55 -7.15 -8.58
CA GLY A 66 -3.91 -5.83 -9.09
C GLY A 66 -5.21 -5.32 -8.45
N GLU A 67 -6.25 -6.13 -8.41
CA GLU A 67 -7.55 -5.79 -7.80
C GLU A 67 -7.42 -5.50 -6.31
N TYR A 68 -6.64 -6.31 -5.58
CA TYR A 68 -6.37 -6.04 -4.18
C TYR A 68 -5.66 -4.70 -3.98
N MET A 69 -4.58 -4.48 -4.72
CA MET A 69 -3.80 -3.24 -4.64
C MET A 69 -4.62 -2.00 -5.04
N ASP A 70 -5.55 -2.16 -5.99
CA ASP A 70 -6.48 -1.10 -6.39
C ASP A 70 -7.56 -0.82 -5.33
N SER A 71 -7.93 -1.79 -4.52
CA SER A 71 -8.91 -1.64 -3.45
C SER A 71 -8.37 -0.86 -2.24
N VAL A 72 -7.06 -0.89 -2.01
CA VAL A 72 -6.41 -0.24 -0.89
C VAL A 72 -6.15 1.24 -1.21
N ARG A 73 -6.83 2.14 -0.51
CA ARG A 73 -6.64 3.58 -0.66
C ARG A 73 -5.35 4.08 -0.01
N LEU A 74 -5.02 3.54 1.15
CA LEU A 74 -3.84 3.88 1.93
C LEU A 74 -3.32 2.62 2.60
N PHE A 75 -2.08 2.29 2.32
CA PHE A 75 -1.33 1.26 3.04
C PHE A 75 -0.87 1.86 4.36
N VAL A 76 -1.14 1.21 5.47
CA VAL A 76 -0.80 1.69 6.81
C VAL A 76 0.05 0.65 7.51
N ASN A 77 1.25 1.06 7.94
CA ASN A 77 2.19 0.24 8.70
C ASN A 77 2.51 -1.14 8.06
N TRP A 78 2.61 -1.17 6.73
CA TRP A 78 3.03 -2.39 6.03
C TRP A 78 4.51 -2.66 6.26
N GLU A 79 4.85 -3.91 6.55
CA GLU A 79 6.22 -4.38 6.67
C GLU A 79 6.81 -4.69 5.30
N ALA A 80 8.04 -4.22 5.04
CA ALA A 80 8.80 -4.57 3.85
C ALA A 80 10.30 -4.53 4.12
N ARG A 81 11.08 -5.01 3.16
CA ARG A 81 12.53 -4.80 3.11
C ARG A 81 12.84 -3.68 2.13
N ILE A 82 13.61 -2.69 2.59
CA ILE A 82 14.07 -1.62 1.71
C ILE A 82 15.29 -2.08 0.91
N LYS A 83 15.34 -1.75 -0.39
CA LYS A 83 16.47 -2.02 -1.25
C LYS A 83 16.68 -0.93 -2.30
N ASN A 84 17.80 -0.97 -3.01
CA ASN A 84 18.13 -0.06 -4.10
C ASN A 84 18.06 1.42 -3.69
N ILE A 85 18.49 1.72 -2.45
CA ILE A 85 18.50 3.08 -1.94
C ILE A 85 19.49 3.92 -2.75
N ASN A 86 19.01 4.98 -3.37
CA ASN A 86 19.80 5.92 -4.16
C ASN A 86 19.31 7.35 -3.93
N SER A 87 20.22 8.31 -4.09
CA SER A 87 19.85 9.72 -4.09
C SER A 87 20.59 10.45 -5.20
N SER A 88 19.89 11.34 -5.88
CA SER A 88 20.46 12.17 -6.94
C SER A 88 20.01 13.62 -6.80
N GLU A 89 20.86 14.55 -7.21
CA GLU A 89 20.45 15.95 -7.32
C GLU A 89 19.58 16.13 -8.56
N THR A 90 18.42 16.76 -8.37
CA THR A 90 17.50 17.10 -9.45
C THR A 90 17.45 18.60 -9.60
N GLY A 91 18.22 19.11 -10.58
CA GLY A 91 18.44 20.55 -10.73
C GLY A 91 19.23 21.16 -9.56
N ASN A 92 19.14 22.49 -9.41
CA ASN A 92 19.95 23.22 -8.42
C ASN A 92 19.36 23.21 -7.00
N SER A 93 18.07 22.91 -6.85
CA SER A 93 17.31 23.15 -5.61
C SER A 93 16.67 21.92 -4.99
N SER A 94 16.69 20.76 -5.65
CA SER A 94 16.00 19.58 -5.20
C SER A 94 16.89 18.34 -5.18
N VAL A 95 16.50 17.36 -4.35
CA VAL A 95 17.08 16.02 -4.29
C VAL A 95 15.96 15.01 -4.53
N ALA A 96 16.21 14.06 -5.41
CA ALA A 96 15.38 12.88 -5.57
C ALA A 96 15.99 11.72 -4.77
N LEU A 97 15.19 11.14 -3.88
CA LEU A 97 15.50 9.91 -3.17
C LEU A 97 14.69 8.80 -3.83
N SER A 98 15.34 7.76 -4.32
CA SER A 98 14.68 6.59 -4.88
C SER A 98 15.04 5.33 -4.09
N PHE A 99 14.07 4.46 -3.92
CA PHE A 99 14.25 3.15 -3.26
C PHE A 99 13.08 2.24 -3.58
N GLU A 100 13.25 0.98 -3.27
CA GLU A 100 12.22 -0.03 -3.42
C GLU A 100 11.86 -0.62 -2.07
N LEU A 101 10.56 -0.86 -1.85
CA LEU A 101 10.01 -1.56 -0.69
C LEU A 101 9.56 -2.94 -1.17
N GLN A 102 10.30 -3.95 -0.79
CA GLN A 102 10.07 -5.33 -1.20
C GLN A 102 9.30 -6.07 -0.12
N TYR A 103 8.12 -6.52 -0.46
CA TYR A 103 7.34 -7.44 0.34
C TYR A 103 7.36 -8.84 -0.27
N THR A 104 7.79 -9.83 0.49
CA THR A 104 7.83 -11.22 0.07
C THR A 104 6.87 -12.01 0.96
N PRO A 105 5.65 -12.31 0.49
CA PRO A 105 4.73 -13.21 1.18
C PRO A 105 5.33 -14.62 1.29
N GLU A 106 4.81 -15.44 2.19
CA GLU A 106 5.29 -16.81 2.40
C GLU A 106 5.28 -17.69 1.14
N GLU A 107 4.47 -17.33 0.17
CA GLU A 107 4.19 -18.13 -1.03
C GLU A 107 4.98 -17.68 -2.27
N TYR A 108 6.17 -17.10 -2.08
CA TYR A 108 7.18 -16.81 -3.12
C TYR A 108 6.85 -15.77 -4.19
N ARG A 109 5.79 -14.97 -4.03
CA ARG A 109 5.50 -13.88 -4.96
C ARG A 109 5.91 -12.55 -4.36
N GLU A 110 6.93 -11.96 -4.95
CA GLU A 110 7.41 -10.65 -4.54
C GLU A 110 6.49 -9.55 -5.05
N VAL A 111 6.13 -8.64 -4.15
CA VAL A 111 5.51 -7.36 -4.48
C VAL A 111 6.48 -6.26 -4.14
N THR A 112 6.79 -5.42 -5.11
CA THR A 112 7.73 -4.31 -4.95
C THR A 112 6.99 -2.99 -5.15
N PHE A 113 7.16 -2.07 -4.21
CA PHE A 113 6.71 -0.69 -4.31
C PHE A 113 7.92 0.18 -4.62
N GLU A 114 7.92 0.78 -5.81
CA GLU A 114 8.97 1.67 -6.28
C GLU A 114 8.64 3.10 -5.88
N VAL A 115 9.51 3.71 -5.09
CA VAL A 115 9.34 5.04 -4.53
C VAL A 115 10.31 6.01 -5.17
N ASP A 116 9.77 7.11 -5.72
CA ASP A 116 10.50 8.30 -6.13
C ASP A 116 10.03 9.48 -5.26
N TYR A 117 10.89 9.92 -4.34
CA TYR A 117 10.58 10.97 -3.38
C TYR A 117 11.46 12.19 -3.60
N VAL A 118 10.85 13.27 -4.10
CA VAL A 118 11.55 14.51 -4.41
C VAL A 118 11.27 15.56 -3.35
N LEU A 119 12.33 16.22 -2.86
CA LEU A 119 12.23 17.25 -1.84
C LEU A 119 13.24 18.37 -2.06
N PRO A 120 12.93 19.61 -1.61
CA PRO A 120 13.84 20.74 -1.64
C PRO A 120 15.09 20.49 -0.79
N LYS A 121 16.26 20.95 -1.23
CA LYS A 121 17.53 20.76 -0.49
C LYS A 121 17.50 21.38 0.92
N ASP A 122 16.80 22.47 1.10
CA ASP A 122 16.68 23.17 2.40
C ASP A 122 15.80 22.43 3.40
N SER A 123 14.96 21.50 2.96
CA SER A 123 14.10 20.67 3.81
C SER A 123 14.72 19.32 4.24
N LEU A 124 15.84 18.91 3.62
CA LEU A 124 16.46 17.58 3.85
C LEU A 124 16.68 17.25 5.32
N GLN A 125 17.22 18.18 6.10
CA GLN A 125 17.52 17.94 7.51
C GLN A 125 16.27 17.75 8.38
N LYS A 126 15.14 18.29 7.96
CA LYS A 126 13.87 18.26 8.69
C LYS A 126 12.95 17.14 8.20
N ASP A 127 13.22 16.61 7.02
CA ASP A 127 12.34 15.59 6.43
C ASP A 127 12.59 14.22 7.08
N LYS A 128 11.51 13.65 7.64
CA LYS A 128 11.55 12.38 8.36
C LYS A 128 11.90 11.22 7.43
N ILE A 129 11.30 11.17 6.23
CA ILE A 129 11.49 10.06 5.28
C ILE A 129 12.95 10.03 4.85
N TYR A 130 13.50 11.17 4.41
CA TYR A 130 14.91 11.29 4.04
C TYR A 130 15.84 10.87 5.19
N ASN A 131 15.58 11.40 6.40
CA ASN A 131 16.41 11.12 7.58
C ASN A 131 16.34 9.65 8.01
N THR A 132 15.20 8.99 7.85
CA THR A 132 15.07 7.57 8.13
C THR A 132 15.84 6.76 7.08
N VAL A 133 15.55 6.98 5.79
CA VAL A 133 16.10 6.16 4.69
C VAL A 133 17.62 6.28 4.57
N LYS A 134 18.19 7.49 4.72
CA LYS A 134 19.66 7.68 4.62
C LYS A 134 20.47 6.88 5.64
N ASN A 135 19.84 6.47 6.75
CA ASN A 135 20.50 5.71 7.81
C ASN A 135 20.26 4.19 7.72
N LEU A 136 19.54 3.74 6.66
CA LEU A 136 19.24 2.33 6.45
C LEU A 136 20.25 1.68 5.50
N SER A 137 20.45 0.39 5.71
CA SER A 137 21.15 -0.47 4.76
C SER A 137 20.13 -1.20 3.88
N ASN A 138 20.56 -1.64 2.69
CA ASN A 138 19.74 -2.52 1.87
C ASN A 138 19.30 -3.76 2.67
N TYR A 139 18.06 -4.16 2.45
CA TYR A 139 17.37 -5.28 3.13
C TYR A 139 17.03 -5.04 4.60
N SER A 140 17.19 -3.81 5.12
CA SER A 140 16.63 -3.46 6.42
C SER A 140 15.11 -3.60 6.40
N THR A 141 14.54 -4.13 7.50
CA THR A 141 13.10 -4.16 7.69
C THR A 141 12.59 -2.75 8.02
N VAL A 142 11.54 -2.35 7.34
CA VAL A 142 10.86 -1.06 7.53
C VAL A 142 9.35 -1.26 7.58
N TYR A 143 8.66 -0.31 8.20
CA TYR A 143 7.21 -0.20 8.24
C TYR A 143 6.84 1.10 7.56
N PHE A 144 5.93 1.03 6.59
CA PHE A 144 5.64 2.18 5.73
C PHE A 144 4.15 2.43 5.55
N ASP A 145 3.83 3.69 5.32
CA ASP A 145 2.51 4.16 4.93
C ASP A 145 2.60 4.86 3.58
N GLY A 146 1.57 4.70 2.77
CA GLY A 146 1.51 5.35 1.47
C GLY A 146 0.43 4.78 0.58
N PHE A 147 0.46 5.11 -0.70
CA PHE A 147 -0.54 4.62 -1.65
C PHE A 147 0.06 4.43 -3.04
N ILE A 148 -0.57 3.55 -3.83
CA ILE A 148 -0.14 3.27 -5.19
C ILE A 148 -0.44 4.48 -6.08
N ARG A 149 0.55 4.89 -6.87
CA ARG A 149 0.36 5.89 -7.91
C ARG A 149 -0.65 5.37 -8.92
N ARG A 150 -1.61 6.21 -9.29
CA ARG A 150 -2.63 5.87 -10.28
C ARG A 150 -2.40 6.61 -11.60
N LYS A 151 -2.76 5.95 -12.70
CA LYS A 151 -2.84 6.56 -14.02
C LYS A 151 -4.09 7.46 -14.11
N ALA A 152 -4.18 8.25 -15.18
CA ALA A 152 -5.35 9.10 -15.44
C ALA A 152 -6.69 8.34 -15.50
N ASN A 153 -6.68 7.10 -15.95
CA ASN A 153 -7.87 6.24 -15.99
C ASN A 153 -8.27 5.68 -14.62
N GLY A 154 -7.47 5.90 -13.58
CA GLY A 154 -7.68 5.42 -12.21
C GLY A 154 -7.04 4.07 -11.92
N GLU A 155 -6.46 3.38 -12.90
CA GLU A 155 -5.76 2.11 -12.68
C GLU A 155 -4.43 2.31 -11.95
N ALA A 156 -3.99 1.30 -11.21
CA ALA A 156 -2.67 1.28 -10.60
C ALA A 156 -1.56 1.47 -11.64
N HIS A 157 -0.55 2.25 -11.30
CA HIS A 157 0.61 2.43 -12.14
C HIS A 157 1.61 1.29 -11.88
N TYR A 158 1.62 0.32 -12.77
CA TYR A 158 2.59 -0.75 -12.74
C TYR A 158 3.94 -0.26 -13.29
N GLY A 159 5.04 -0.63 -12.63
CA GLY A 159 6.39 -0.34 -13.11
C GLY A 159 6.78 -1.31 -14.23
N SER A 160 7.12 -2.54 -13.87
CA SER A 160 7.47 -3.60 -14.81
C SER A 160 6.95 -4.95 -14.32
N TYR A 161 6.76 -5.88 -15.27
CA TYR A 161 6.45 -7.27 -14.97
C TYR A 161 7.59 -8.15 -15.44
N SER A 162 7.93 -9.18 -14.68
CA SER A 162 8.65 -10.31 -15.21
C SER A 162 7.67 -11.36 -15.71
N ASP A 163 7.83 -11.80 -16.96
CA ASP A 163 7.09 -12.91 -17.53
C ASP A 163 7.67 -14.29 -17.14
N ASP A 164 8.74 -14.29 -16.34
CA ASP A 164 9.33 -15.53 -15.85
C ASP A 164 8.40 -16.19 -14.83
N LEU A 165 7.90 -17.38 -15.18
CA LEU A 165 6.92 -18.15 -14.41
C LEU A 165 7.39 -18.53 -13.00
N MET A 166 8.70 -18.60 -12.78
CA MET A 166 9.29 -18.91 -11.47
C MET A 166 9.50 -17.68 -10.58
N HIS A 167 9.54 -16.47 -11.16
CA HIS A 167 9.89 -15.23 -10.46
C HIS A 167 8.93 -14.10 -10.83
N SER A 168 7.62 -14.39 -10.90
CA SER A 168 6.64 -13.32 -11.17
C SER A 168 6.61 -12.35 -9.99
N TYR A 169 7.20 -11.17 -10.17
CA TYR A 169 7.07 -10.06 -9.25
C TYR A 169 6.13 -8.99 -9.83
N SER A 170 5.36 -8.38 -8.95
CA SER A 170 4.52 -7.23 -9.30
C SER A 170 5.17 -5.98 -8.76
N MET A 171 5.44 -5.01 -9.64
CA MET A 171 6.06 -3.75 -9.26
C MET A 171 5.06 -2.62 -9.44
N PHE A 172 4.86 -1.82 -8.40
CA PHE A 172 3.95 -0.68 -8.38
C PHE A 172 4.71 0.61 -8.12
N LYS A 173 4.40 1.66 -8.86
CA LYS A 173 4.83 3.02 -8.50
C LYS A 173 4.06 3.45 -7.26
N PHE A 174 4.77 4.02 -6.27
CA PHE A 174 4.24 4.24 -4.95
C PHE A 174 4.56 5.65 -4.42
N PHE A 175 3.61 6.26 -3.74
CA PHE A 175 3.81 7.48 -2.98
C PHE A 175 3.96 7.15 -1.51
N ILE A 176 5.14 7.39 -0.97
CA ILE A 176 5.44 7.21 0.45
C ILE A 176 4.90 8.40 1.25
N VAL A 177 4.22 8.12 2.36
CA VAL A 177 3.69 9.12 3.31
C VAL A 177 4.45 9.08 4.62
N ASP A 178 4.79 7.89 5.10
CA ASP A 178 5.61 7.69 6.29
C ASP A 178 6.47 6.42 6.16
N ILE A 179 7.60 6.40 6.89
CA ILE A 179 8.48 5.25 6.99
C ILE A 179 9.12 5.19 8.38
N ASN A 180 9.17 3.99 8.96
CA ASN A 180 9.67 3.76 10.32
C ASN A 180 10.50 2.47 10.37
N THR A 181 11.39 2.37 11.35
CA THR A 181 12.17 1.15 11.64
C THR A 181 11.46 0.23 12.64
N THR A 182 10.38 0.70 13.25
CA THR A 182 9.56 -0.06 14.20
C THR A 182 8.09 0.07 13.82
N SER A 183 7.34 -1.01 14.04
CA SER A 183 5.89 -1.00 13.82
C SER A 183 5.20 0.00 14.76
N LYS A 184 4.25 0.74 14.22
CA LYS A 184 3.40 1.69 14.97
C LYS A 184 2.02 1.12 15.33
N GLY A 185 1.74 -0.13 14.95
CA GLY A 185 0.43 -0.76 15.12
C GLY A 185 -0.45 -0.68 13.88
N ASP A 186 -1.65 -1.29 13.97
CA ASP A 186 -2.47 -1.66 12.82
C ASP A 186 -3.33 -0.54 12.25
N SER A 187 -3.42 0.58 12.96
CA SER A 187 -4.36 1.65 12.59
C SER A 187 -3.81 3.03 12.92
N LEU A 188 -4.26 4.00 12.16
CA LEU A 188 -4.08 5.42 12.47
C LEU A 188 -4.90 5.78 13.73
N SER A 189 -4.48 6.84 14.44
CA SER A 189 -5.33 7.39 15.49
C SER A 189 -6.67 7.86 14.89
N ASN A 190 -7.76 7.84 15.68
CA ASN A 190 -9.08 8.25 15.20
C ASN A 190 -9.07 9.67 14.60
N ASN A 191 -8.30 10.59 15.20
CA ASN A 191 -8.18 11.95 14.69
C ASN A 191 -7.44 12.00 13.36
N LEU A 192 -6.34 11.24 13.25
CA LEU A 192 -5.57 11.15 12.02
C LEU A 192 -6.38 10.48 10.90
N GLN A 193 -7.09 9.38 11.20
CA GLN A 193 -7.97 8.71 10.24
C GLN A 193 -9.04 9.66 9.70
N ARG A 194 -9.67 10.45 10.57
CA ARG A 194 -10.65 11.46 10.15
C ARG A 194 -10.04 12.49 9.19
N ALA A 195 -8.83 12.97 9.46
CA ALA A 195 -8.15 13.92 8.59
C ALA A 195 -7.77 13.29 7.24
N VAL A 196 -7.36 12.01 7.23
CA VAL A 196 -7.11 11.20 6.02
C VAL A 196 -8.39 11.09 5.18
N ASP A 197 -9.51 10.71 5.79
CA ASP A 197 -10.79 10.57 5.10
C ASP A 197 -11.24 11.89 4.46
N LEU A 198 -11.09 12.99 5.18
CA LEU A 198 -11.40 14.32 4.64
C LEU A 198 -10.47 14.73 3.50
N SER A 199 -9.19 14.34 3.53
CA SER A 199 -8.26 14.56 2.42
C SER A 199 -8.73 13.86 1.14
N TYR A 200 -9.14 12.60 1.24
CA TYR A 200 -9.69 11.86 0.09
C TYR A 200 -11.04 12.42 -0.38
N GLN A 201 -11.92 12.83 0.53
CA GLN A 201 -13.18 13.48 0.18
C GLN A 201 -12.97 14.80 -0.56
N ALA A 202 -11.92 15.56 -0.25
CA ALA A 202 -11.60 16.80 -0.94
C ALA A 202 -11.08 16.60 -2.38
N ILE A 203 -10.45 15.45 -2.65
CA ILE A 203 -9.95 15.11 -4.00
C ILE A 203 -11.07 14.63 -4.93
N GLU A 204 -12.06 13.92 -4.41
CA GLU A 204 -13.15 13.36 -5.23
C GLU A 204 -13.85 14.40 -6.13
N PRO A 205 -14.24 15.61 -5.66
CA PRO A 205 -14.81 16.64 -6.53
C PRO A 205 -13.85 17.10 -7.63
N LEU A 206 -12.53 17.11 -7.37
CA LEU A 206 -11.52 17.47 -8.37
C LEU A 206 -11.43 16.40 -9.46
N GLU A 207 -11.44 15.12 -9.09
CA GLU A 207 -11.47 14.00 -10.03
C GLU A 207 -12.74 14.01 -10.87
N LEU A 208 -13.91 14.25 -10.27
CA LEU A 208 -15.19 14.36 -10.99
C LEU A 208 -15.19 15.52 -11.98
N ASN A 209 -14.60 16.66 -11.62
CA ASN A 209 -14.45 17.78 -12.55
C ASN A 209 -13.50 17.44 -13.69
N PHE A 210 -12.36 16.81 -13.40
CA PHE A 210 -11.41 16.39 -14.42
C PHE A 210 -12.04 15.41 -15.43
N LYS A 211 -12.85 14.48 -14.95
CA LYS A 211 -13.62 13.55 -15.78
C LYS A 211 -14.86 14.20 -16.44
N HIS A 212 -14.97 15.51 -16.39
CA HIS A 212 -16.11 16.29 -16.91
C HIS A 212 -17.50 15.85 -16.41
N LYS A 213 -17.55 15.22 -15.22
CA LYS A 213 -18.81 14.77 -14.60
C LYS A 213 -19.51 15.85 -13.81
N ILE A 214 -18.78 16.85 -13.34
CA ILE A 214 -19.29 18.05 -12.67
C ILE A 214 -18.58 19.30 -13.19
N SER A 215 -19.20 20.49 -13.02
CA SER A 215 -18.60 21.75 -13.39
C SER A 215 -17.48 22.15 -12.42
N LYS A 216 -16.54 23.00 -12.88
CA LYS A 216 -15.50 23.58 -12.04
C LYS A 216 -16.10 24.31 -10.83
N LYS A 217 -17.18 25.07 -11.03
CA LYS A 217 -17.87 25.79 -9.95
C LYS A 217 -18.43 24.83 -8.90
N GLU A 218 -19.02 23.72 -9.32
CA GLU A 218 -19.54 22.72 -8.40
C GLU A 218 -18.42 22.02 -7.64
N SER A 219 -17.32 21.66 -8.31
CA SER A 219 -16.14 21.09 -7.68
C SER A 219 -15.59 22.04 -6.60
N THR A 220 -15.36 23.31 -6.94
CA THR A 220 -14.88 24.32 -5.99
C THR A 220 -15.82 24.43 -4.78
N ASN A 221 -17.12 24.53 -4.99
CA ASN A 221 -18.09 24.63 -3.90
C ASN A 221 -18.07 23.39 -2.97
N ARG A 222 -17.86 22.19 -3.52
CA ARG A 222 -17.77 20.96 -2.72
C ARG A 222 -16.51 20.96 -1.85
N VAL A 223 -15.36 21.35 -2.41
CA VAL A 223 -14.09 21.45 -1.69
C VAL A 223 -14.17 22.53 -0.59
N GLU A 224 -14.71 23.71 -0.89
CA GLU A 224 -14.87 24.80 0.08
C GLU A 224 -15.74 24.40 1.27
N LYS A 225 -16.77 23.57 1.09
CA LYS A 225 -17.59 23.03 2.19
C LYS A 225 -16.83 22.07 3.11
N LEU A 226 -15.82 21.38 2.58
CA LEU A 226 -14.99 20.44 3.37
C LEU A 226 -13.86 21.15 4.11
N ALA A 227 -13.38 22.30 3.61
CA ALA A 227 -12.24 23.02 4.16
C ALA A 227 -12.36 23.33 5.67
N PRO A 228 -13.48 23.83 6.20
CA PRO A 228 -13.62 24.06 7.64
C PRO A 228 -13.52 22.77 8.47
N GLN A 229 -14.07 21.66 7.97
CA GLN A 229 -14.03 20.36 8.64
C GLN A 229 -12.61 19.80 8.65
N PHE A 230 -11.90 19.92 7.52
CA PHE A 230 -10.51 19.49 7.39
C PHE A 230 -9.60 20.31 8.33
N ASN A 231 -9.75 21.64 8.36
CA ASN A 231 -8.97 22.49 9.24
C ASN A 231 -9.20 22.14 10.72
N ALA A 232 -10.47 21.97 11.14
CA ALA A 232 -10.79 21.55 12.49
C ALA A 232 -10.22 20.16 12.85
N ALA A 233 -10.26 19.21 11.91
CA ALA A 233 -9.65 17.90 12.10
C ALA A 233 -8.13 18.02 12.22
N LYS A 234 -7.49 18.89 11.44
CA LYS A 234 -6.03 19.10 11.48
C LYS A 234 -5.57 19.80 12.74
N GLU A 235 -6.37 20.69 13.33
CA GLU A 235 -6.01 21.43 14.55
C GLU A 235 -5.75 20.52 15.75
N VAL A 236 -6.51 19.44 15.90
CA VAL A 236 -6.41 18.50 17.02
C VAL A 236 -5.28 17.47 16.87
N LEU A 237 -4.60 17.46 15.73
CA LEU A 237 -3.49 16.56 15.46
C LEU A 237 -2.21 16.99 16.17
N THR A 238 -1.39 16.02 16.55
CA THR A 238 -0.02 16.26 16.99
C THR A 238 0.83 16.83 15.84
N SER A 239 2.01 17.37 16.15
CA SER A 239 2.92 17.89 15.13
C SER A 239 3.35 16.83 14.12
N GLU A 240 3.56 15.59 14.56
CA GLU A 240 3.90 14.46 13.68
C GLU A 240 2.74 14.10 12.75
N GLU A 241 1.51 14.02 13.28
CA GLU A 241 0.32 13.74 12.49
C GLU A 241 0.00 14.86 11.50
N LYS A 242 0.26 16.13 11.86
CA LYS A 242 0.16 17.25 10.92
C LYS A 242 1.11 17.11 9.74
N MET A 243 2.37 16.76 10.01
CA MET A 243 3.34 16.49 8.93
C MET A 243 2.95 15.30 8.07
N TYR A 244 2.36 14.26 8.67
CA TYR A 244 1.81 13.12 7.94
C TYR A 244 0.71 13.56 6.96
N ILE A 245 -0.28 14.31 7.43
CA ILE A 245 -1.39 14.83 6.60
C ILE A 245 -0.88 15.77 5.52
N ASP A 246 0.12 16.59 5.80
CA ASP A 246 0.69 17.50 4.80
C ASP A 246 1.37 16.69 3.66
N ARG A 247 2.15 15.66 3.99
CA ARG A 247 2.75 14.76 2.99
C ARG A 247 1.69 14.00 2.20
N LEU A 248 0.68 13.44 2.89
CA LEU A 248 -0.42 12.73 2.24
C LEU A 248 -1.15 13.66 1.24
N THR A 249 -1.56 14.83 1.67
CA THR A 249 -2.30 15.80 0.83
C THR A 249 -1.45 16.24 -0.36
N GLN A 250 -0.16 16.50 -0.15
CA GLN A 250 0.77 16.83 -1.23
C GLN A 250 0.89 15.68 -2.24
N ALA A 251 1.07 14.44 -1.77
CA ALA A 251 1.20 13.28 -2.62
C ALA A 251 -0.08 13.00 -3.42
N ILE A 252 -1.27 13.10 -2.79
CA ILE A 252 -2.56 12.96 -3.48
C ILE A 252 -2.72 14.04 -4.55
N THR A 253 -2.41 15.29 -4.22
CA THR A 253 -2.49 16.40 -5.18
C THR A 253 -1.52 16.20 -6.34
N TYR A 254 -0.29 15.77 -6.06
CA TYR A 254 0.69 15.46 -7.07
C TYR A 254 0.22 14.32 -7.99
N ASN A 255 -0.28 13.22 -7.40
CA ASN A 255 -0.83 12.12 -8.19
C ASN A 255 -1.95 12.58 -9.12
N PHE A 256 -2.85 13.44 -8.62
CA PHE A 256 -3.94 13.98 -9.42
C PHE A 256 -3.44 14.86 -10.59
N LEU A 257 -2.47 15.74 -10.35
CA LEU A 257 -1.96 16.68 -11.36
C LEU A 257 -1.09 16.02 -12.43
N TYR A 258 -0.38 14.94 -12.10
CA TYR A 258 0.62 14.32 -12.96
C TYR A 258 0.26 12.88 -13.40
N ALA A 259 -0.93 12.41 -13.06
CA ALA A 259 -1.48 11.16 -13.60
C ALA A 259 -1.96 11.30 -15.07
N GLN A 260 -1.74 12.48 -15.67
CA GLN A 260 -2.13 12.83 -17.04
C GLN A 260 -1.23 12.20 -18.08
#